data_ca76ef10579fd285910b30e01aa27918
#
_entry.id   ca76ef10579fd285910b30e01aa27918
#
_cell.length_a   1.000
_cell.length_b   1.000
_cell.length_c   1.000
_cell.angle_alpha   90.00
_cell.angle_beta   90.00
_cell.angle_gamma   90.00
#
_symmetry.space_group_name_H-M   'P 1'
#
loop_
_entity.id
_entity.type
_entity.pdbx_description
1 polymer ?
#
loop_
_entity_poly.entity_id
_entity_poly.type
_entity_poly.pdbx_seq_one_letter_code
_entity_poly.pdbx_strand_id
1 'polypeptide(L)'
;QMIAAGKPVAAVCHAPGVLRHVKALDGTPLVRGKQVTGFTNTEEDAVGLTAIVPFLVEDMLKQNGGVYSKLGDWQPYAVTDGLLVTGQNPASSEAAAQALLKLLA
;
A
#
# COMPACT_ATOMS: atom_id res chain seq x y z
N GLN A 1 -0.36 7.54 16.11
CA GLN A 1 -0.13 6.76 14.89
C GLN A 1 0.13 5.30 15.23
N MET A 2 -0.60 4.39 14.56
CA MET A 2 -0.65 2.99 14.99
C MET A 2 0.69 2.28 14.87
N ILE A 3 1.44 2.51 13.79
CA ILE A 3 2.74 1.84 13.61
C ILE A 3 3.73 2.29 14.68
N ALA A 4 3.76 3.58 14.99
CA ALA A 4 4.61 4.10 16.06
C ALA A 4 4.23 3.52 17.44
N ALA A 5 2.97 3.14 17.63
CA ALA A 5 2.49 2.49 18.85
C ALA A 5 2.70 0.97 18.85
N GLY A 6 3.38 0.41 17.83
CA GLY A 6 3.62 -1.02 17.71
C GLY A 6 2.43 -1.82 17.21
N LYS A 7 1.45 -1.18 16.59
CA LYS A 7 0.25 -1.84 16.07
C LYS A 7 0.33 -2.02 14.56
N PRO A 8 -0.11 -3.17 14.01
CA PRO A 8 -0.09 -3.37 12.57
C PRO A 8 -1.15 -2.53 11.86
N VAL A 9 -0.85 -2.16 10.61
CA VAL A 9 -1.75 -1.41 9.74
C VAL A 9 -1.82 -2.12 8.39
N ALA A 10 -3.04 -2.28 7.86
CA ALA A 10 -3.26 -2.85 6.54
C ALA A 10 -4.05 -1.88 5.67
N ALA A 11 -3.66 -1.78 4.39
CA ALA A 11 -4.36 -0.94 3.43
C ALA A 11 -4.28 -1.61 2.05
N VAL A 12 -5.39 -1.61 1.31
CA VAL A 12 -5.47 -2.25 -0.01
C VAL A 12 -5.98 -1.27 -1.06
N CYS A 13 -5.69 -1.56 -2.33
CA CYS A 13 -6.20 -0.84 -3.50
C CYS A 13 -5.77 0.63 -3.46
N HIS A 14 -6.71 1.57 -3.33
CA HIS A 14 -6.43 2.99 -3.20
C HIS A 14 -6.10 3.42 -1.77
N ALA A 15 -6.45 2.61 -0.77
CA ALA A 15 -6.23 2.98 0.63
C ALA A 15 -4.75 3.26 0.97
N PRO A 16 -3.74 2.60 0.36
CA PRO A 16 -2.35 3.00 0.58
C PRO A 16 -2.07 4.46 0.27
N GLY A 17 -2.95 5.14 -0.47
CA GLY A 17 -2.85 6.58 -0.71
C GLY A 17 -2.84 7.42 0.56
N VAL A 18 -3.40 6.92 1.66
CA VAL A 18 -3.33 7.63 2.96
C VAL A 18 -1.90 7.79 3.45
N LEU A 19 -0.97 6.96 2.95
CA LEU A 19 0.43 7.01 3.34
C LEU A 19 1.21 8.15 2.69
N ARG A 20 0.57 8.91 1.77
CA ARG A 20 1.23 9.98 1.02
C ARG A 20 1.95 10.98 1.92
N HIS A 21 1.31 11.35 3.02
CA HIS A 21 1.85 12.35 3.94
C HIS A 21 2.20 11.79 5.31
N VAL A 22 2.08 10.48 5.50
CA VAL A 22 2.44 9.85 6.78
C VAL A 22 3.95 9.73 6.87
N LYS A 23 4.50 10.15 8.02
CA LYS A 23 5.94 10.14 8.26
C LYS A 23 6.28 9.18 9.39
N ALA A 24 7.47 8.60 9.31
CA ALA A 24 8.06 7.83 10.41
C ALA A 24 8.49 8.79 11.53
N LEU A 25 8.91 8.24 12.66
CA LEU A 25 9.32 9.04 13.83
C LEU A 25 10.51 9.96 13.51
N ASP A 26 11.34 9.61 12.54
CA ASP A 26 12.50 10.41 12.14
C ASP A 26 12.16 11.51 11.11
N GLY A 27 10.90 11.68 10.76
CA GLY A 27 10.43 12.71 9.83
C GLY A 27 10.51 12.33 8.35
N THR A 28 11.03 11.15 7.99
CA THR A 28 11.03 10.69 6.60
C THR A 28 9.68 10.06 6.23
N PRO A 29 9.35 9.95 4.92
CA PRO A 29 8.12 9.25 4.53
C PRO A 29 8.08 7.84 5.13
N LEU A 30 6.94 7.45 5.68
CA LEU A 30 6.78 6.16 6.36
C LEU A 30 7.17 4.99 5.45
N VAL A 31 6.81 5.06 4.16
CA VAL A 31 7.04 3.97 3.21
C VAL A 31 8.47 3.91 2.70
N ARG A 32 9.31 4.90 2.99
CA ARG A 32 10.68 4.94 2.49
C ARG A 32 11.46 3.71 2.93
N GLY A 33 11.98 2.97 1.93
CA GLY A 33 12.71 1.74 2.18
C GLY A 33 11.84 0.54 2.51
N LYS A 34 10.53 0.71 2.62
CA LYS A 34 9.61 -0.40 2.91
C LYS A 34 9.12 -1.07 1.64
N GLN A 35 8.93 -2.38 1.70
CA GLN A 35 8.30 -3.12 0.62
C GLN A 35 6.80 -2.86 0.67
N VAL A 36 6.24 -2.36 -0.43
CA VAL A 36 4.84 -1.92 -0.49
C VAL A 36 4.20 -2.27 -1.83
N THR A 37 2.88 -2.32 -1.85
CA THR A 37 2.10 -2.39 -3.07
C THR A 37 0.84 -1.53 -2.91
N GLY A 38 0.14 -1.32 -3.99
CA GLY A 38 -1.11 -0.58 -4.02
C GLY A 38 -1.68 -0.62 -5.42
N PHE A 39 -2.78 0.09 -5.65
CA PHE A 39 -3.44 0.07 -6.95
C PHE A 39 -2.47 0.52 -8.04
N THR A 40 -2.32 -0.31 -9.09
CA THR A 40 -1.34 -0.03 -10.14
C THR A 40 -1.85 1.01 -11.13
N ASN A 41 -0.92 1.66 -11.85
CA ASN A 41 -1.27 2.60 -12.90
C ASN A 41 -2.11 1.93 -13.99
N THR A 42 -1.79 0.69 -14.36
CA THR A 42 -2.54 -0.03 -15.39
C THR A 42 -3.93 -0.40 -14.91
N GLU A 43 -4.11 -0.75 -13.63
CA GLU A 43 -5.44 -0.99 -13.06
C GLU A 43 -6.25 0.31 -13.02
N GLU A 44 -5.65 1.43 -12.65
CA GLU A 44 -6.31 2.73 -12.65
C GLU A 44 -6.78 3.10 -14.05
N ASP A 45 -5.94 2.87 -15.05
CA ASP A 45 -6.27 3.12 -16.45
C ASP A 45 -7.40 2.20 -16.91
N ALA A 46 -7.39 0.93 -16.50
CA ALA A 46 -8.43 -0.04 -16.85
C ALA A 46 -9.83 0.38 -16.36
N VAL A 47 -9.90 1.05 -15.19
CA VAL A 47 -11.19 1.55 -14.68
C VAL A 47 -11.49 2.97 -15.15
N GLY A 48 -10.62 3.58 -15.95
CA GLY A 48 -10.86 4.88 -16.57
C GLY A 48 -10.72 6.08 -15.64
N LEU A 49 -10.03 5.94 -14.51
CA LEU A 49 -9.94 6.98 -13.50
C LEU A 49 -8.59 7.70 -13.45
N THR A 50 -7.63 7.33 -14.32
CA THR A 50 -6.27 7.90 -14.28
C THR A 50 -6.29 9.44 -14.32
N ALA A 51 -7.15 10.04 -15.13
CA ALA A 51 -7.23 11.49 -15.27
C ALA A 51 -8.09 12.15 -14.17
N ILE A 52 -8.78 11.38 -13.36
CA ILE A 52 -9.74 11.87 -12.37
C ILE A 52 -9.16 11.86 -10.96
N VAL A 53 -8.36 10.84 -10.61
CA VAL A 53 -7.80 10.73 -9.27
C VAL A 53 -6.76 11.83 -9.01
N PRO A 54 -6.65 12.34 -7.77
CA PRO A 54 -5.71 13.42 -7.46
C PRO A 54 -4.24 13.01 -7.61
N PHE A 55 -3.92 11.72 -7.45
CA PHE A 55 -2.59 11.17 -7.69
C PHE A 55 -2.71 9.67 -7.93
N LEU A 56 -1.69 9.09 -8.57
CA LEU A 56 -1.62 7.65 -8.79
C LEU A 56 -0.91 7.00 -7.61
N VAL A 57 -1.54 5.98 -7.01
CA VAL A 57 -1.00 5.31 -5.81
C VAL A 57 0.37 4.69 -6.10
N GLU A 58 0.52 4.00 -7.23
CA GLU A 58 1.80 3.42 -7.63
C GLU A 58 2.91 4.47 -7.68
N ASP A 59 2.66 5.59 -8.35
CA ASP A 59 3.64 6.66 -8.50
C ASP A 59 3.98 7.31 -7.15
N MET A 60 2.96 7.54 -6.32
CA MET A 60 3.15 8.13 -5.00
C MET A 60 4.06 7.27 -4.12
N LEU A 61 3.81 5.95 -4.08
CA LEU A 61 4.62 5.05 -3.26
C LEU A 61 6.07 5.04 -3.73
N LYS A 62 6.31 5.06 -5.04
CA LYS A 62 7.65 5.14 -5.60
C LYS A 62 8.33 6.47 -5.27
N GLN A 63 7.60 7.58 -5.40
CA GLN A 63 8.14 8.92 -5.09
C GLN A 63 8.51 9.07 -3.63
N ASN A 64 7.76 8.44 -2.73
CA ASN A 64 8.06 8.46 -1.31
C ASN A 64 9.14 7.46 -0.89
N GLY A 65 9.79 6.81 -1.84
CA GLY A 65 10.92 5.91 -1.58
C GLY A 65 10.53 4.48 -1.25
N GLY A 66 9.26 4.10 -1.44
CA GLY A 66 8.82 2.72 -1.24
C GLY A 66 9.41 1.77 -2.27
N VAL A 67 9.72 0.55 -1.84
CA VAL A 67 10.14 -0.52 -2.75
C VAL A 67 8.86 -1.17 -3.28
N TYR A 68 8.35 -0.64 -4.38
CA TYR A 68 7.07 -1.02 -4.94
C TYR A 68 7.18 -2.33 -5.72
N SER A 69 6.23 -3.24 -5.51
CA SER A 69 6.11 -4.46 -6.30
C SER A 69 4.64 -4.70 -6.63
N LYS A 70 4.39 -5.45 -7.72
CA LYS A 70 3.03 -5.74 -8.18
C LYS A 70 2.99 -7.05 -8.94
N LEU A 71 1.80 -7.64 -9.03
CA LEU A 71 1.48 -8.70 -9.98
C LEU A 71 0.67 -8.11 -11.14
N GLY A 72 0.23 -8.95 -12.06
CA GLY A 72 -0.65 -8.53 -13.14
C GLY A 72 -1.95 -7.89 -12.62
N ASP A 73 -2.63 -7.15 -13.47
CA ASP A 73 -3.87 -6.46 -13.10
C ASP A 73 -4.88 -7.46 -12.52
N TRP A 74 -5.52 -7.05 -11.42
CA TRP A 74 -6.59 -7.78 -10.75
C TRP A 74 -6.15 -9.11 -10.13
N GLN A 75 -4.84 -9.38 -10.08
CA GLN A 75 -4.31 -10.54 -9.37
C GLN A 75 -4.19 -10.25 -7.88
N PRO A 76 -4.57 -11.21 -6.99
CA PRO A 76 -4.37 -11.01 -5.55
C PRO A 76 -2.90 -10.85 -5.22
N TYR A 77 -2.54 -9.76 -4.53
CA TYR A 77 -1.18 -9.52 -4.12
C TYR A 77 -1.14 -8.63 -2.88
N ALA A 78 -0.50 -9.10 -1.84
CA ALA A 78 -0.30 -8.34 -0.61
C ALA A 78 1.15 -8.47 -0.16
N VAL A 79 1.68 -7.39 0.39
CA VAL A 79 3.06 -7.31 0.86
C VAL A 79 3.05 -6.91 2.33
N THR A 80 3.86 -7.61 3.13
CA THR A 80 4.06 -7.29 4.54
C THR A 80 5.50 -6.81 4.75
N ASP A 81 5.66 -5.65 5.37
CA ASP A 81 6.96 -5.16 5.81
C ASP A 81 6.82 -4.64 7.24
N GLY A 82 7.37 -5.39 8.20
CA GLY A 82 7.19 -5.07 9.61
C GLY A 82 5.72 -5.11 10.00
N LEU A 83 5.18 -3.98 10.45
CA LEU A 83 3.78 -3.83 10.85
C LEU A 83 2.90 -3.28 9.74
N LEU A 84 3.44 -3.04 8.54
CA LEU A 84 2.70 -2.49 7.43
C LEU A 84 2.35 -3.58 6.43
N VAL A 85 1.05 -3.74 6.17
CA VAL A 85 0.53 -4.65 5.14
C VAL A 85 -0.14 -3.80 4.08
N THR A 86 0.25 -3.98 2.81
CA THR A 86 -0.40 -3.31 1.69
C THR A 86 -0.86 -4.33 0.66
N GLY A 87 -2.00 -4.06 0.03
CA GLY A 87 -2.58 -4.91 -1.01
C GLY A 87 -2.81 -4.12 -2.29
N GLN A 88 -2.65 -4.77 -3.43
CA GLN A 88 -2.64 -4.12 -4.73
C GLN A 88 -4.02 -3.66 -5.20
N ASN A 89 -5.05 -4.49 -4.97
CA ASN A 89 -6.36 -4.29 -5.62
C ASN A 89 -7.47 -4.95 -4.80
N PRO A 90 -8.74 -4.85 -5.23
CA PRO A 90 -9.84 -5.46 -4.48
C PRO A 90 -9.69 -6.96 -4.26
N ALA A 91 -9.07 -7.68 -5.20
CA ALA A 91 -8.84 -9.11 -5.07
C ALA A 91 -7.83 -9.44 -3.96
N SER A 92 -7.09 -8.46 -3.47
CA SER A 92 -6.06 -8.63 -2.43
C SER A 92 -6.60 -8.54 -1.01
N SER A 93 -7.88 -8.21 -0.81
CA SER A 93 -8.45 -7.95 0.52
C SER A 93 -8.31 -9.14 1.46
N GLU A 94 -8.59 -10.35 0.98
CA GLU A 94 -8.46 -11.57 1.79
C GLU A 94 -7.00 -11.83 2.16
N ALA A 95 -6.08 -11.72 1.20
CA ALA A 95 -4.65 -11.94 1.46
C ALA A 95 -4.12 -10.92 2.46
N ALA A 96 -4.52 -9.65 2.34
CA ALA A 96 -4.12 -8.61 3.27
C ALA A 96 -4.69 -8.86 4.68
N ALA A 97 -5.95 -9.28 4.77
CA ALA A 97 -6.58 -9.61 6.05
C ALA A 97 -5.88 -10.78 6.73
N GLN A 98 -5.54 -11.82 5.99
CA GLN A 98 -4.81 -12.97 6.53
C GLN A 98 -3.41 -12.56 7.02
N ALA A 99 -2.71 -11.72 6.27
CA ALA A 99 -1.40 -11.22 6.68
C ALA A 99 -1.50 -10.38 7.96
N LEU A 100 -2.54 -9.55 8.07
CA LEU A 100 -2.78 -8.74 9.27
C LEU A 100 -3.06 -9.64 10.48
N LEU A 101 -3.87 -10.68 10.32
CA LEU A 101 -4.18 -11.61 11.39
C LEU A 101 -2.91 -12.33 11.90
N LYS A 102 -1.98 -12.66 11.03
CA LYS A 102 -0.71 -13.24 11.44
C LYS A 102 0.10 -12.31 12.33
N LEU A 103 0.06 -11.00 12.05
CA LEU A 103 0.76 -10.01 12.86
C LEU A 103 0.10 -9.81 14.23
N LEU A 104 -1.20 -10.09 14.33
CA LEU A 104 -1.96 -9.95 15.58
C LEU A 104 -1.93 -11.22 16.45
N ALA A 105 -1.51 -12.33 15.86
CA ALA A 105 -1.52 -13.62 16.56
C ALA A 105 -0.41 -13.75 17.63
#